data_0d2f95990adc8cd38e6bacdcdc49a340
#
_entry.id   0d2f95990adc8cd38e6bacdcdc49a340
#
_cell.length_a   1.000
_cell.length_b   1.000
_cell.length_c   1.000
_cell.angle_alpha   90.00
_cell.angle_beta   90.00
_cell.angle_gamma   90.00
#
_symmetry.space_group_name_H-M   'P 1'
#
loop_
_entity.id
_entity.type
_entity.pdbx_description
1 polymer ?
#
loop_
_entity_poly.entity_id
_entity_poly.type
_entity_poly.pdbx_seq_one_letter_code
_entity_poly.pdbx_strand_id
1 'polypeptide(L)'
;PSQLDQLLHPSLDPKAEKKVIAKGLPASPGAAGGSVVFTADEAEELAKNGKKVILVRIETSPEDIHGMHAAQGILTARGGMTSHAAVVARGMGKCCVAGCGDIKVNYADQSFVAKDGVVVKKGDMITLDGSTGQVMLGEVKTVPPQLTGDFGKLMVWVDQFRKLKVRTNADTPHDAKVAREFGAEGIGLCRTEHMFFDAERIAAVREMILSADVEGREKALAKILPMQKGDFIGLFREMKGLPVTIRLLDPPLHEFLPQEDKDIDELAATMKVPAQTLKAKVEFLHEFNPMLGHRGCRLGITFPEIYDMQVRAIMEAACELVKNEGFSIVPEIMIPLIATVKELAVLKANAVKICDEVIAQYGVKVEYLIGTMIELPRAALTADEIAVEAEFFSYGTNDLTQTTFGLSRDDAGKFLPFYVDNNILPEDPFVSLDQNGVGQLVKMGCEKGRATRPNIKLGICGEHGGDPESVIFCHKIGLDYVSCSPFRVPIARLAAAHAALGGGTDNTK
;
A
#
# COMPACT_ATOMS: atom_id res chain seq x y z
N PRO A 1 10.72 5.97 -19.08
CA PRO A 1 10.54 5.24 -17.81
C PRO A 1 9.64 4.03 -17.93
N SER A 2 8.49 4.11 -18.62
CA SER A 2 7.53 3.00 -18.79
C SER A 2 8.13 1.72 -19.39
N GLN A 3 9.16 1.80 -20.20
CA GLN A 3 9.87 0.65 -20.76
C GLN A 3 10.68 -0.13 -19.71
N LEU A 4 11.08 0.52 -18.62
CA LEU A 4 11.78 -0.15 -17.52
C LEU A 4 10.88 -1.12 -16.76
N ASP A 5 9.59 -0.84 -16.67
CA ASP A 5 8.64 -1.66 -15.95
C ASP A 5 8.66 -3.13 -16.44
N GLN A 6 8.79 -3.32 -17.76
CA GLN A 6 8.89 -4.64 -18.37
C GLN A 6 10.19 -5.39 -18.00
N LEU A 7 11.26 -4.67 -17.70
CA LEU A 7 12.57 -5.27 -17.35
C LEU A 7 12.64 -5.71 -15.88
N LEU A 8 11.75 -5.20 -15.04
CA LEU A 8 11.75 -5.43 -13.59
C LEU A 8 11.00 -6.71 -13.19
N HIS A 9 10.30 -7.34 -14.15
CA HIS A 9 9.48 -8.51 -13.90
C HIS A 9 9.95 -9.72 -14.72
N PRO A 10 9.69 -10.95 -14.28
CA PRO A 10 9.93 -12.14 -15.10
C PRO A 10 9.20 -12.02 -16.44
N SER A 11 9.82 -12.45 -17.50
CA SER A 11 9.24 -12.46 -18.86
C SER A 11 9.14 -13.90 -19.40
N LEU A 12 8.31 -14.11 -20.41
CA LEU A 12 8.28 -15.40 -21.11
C LEU A 12 9.59 -15.61 -21.87
N ASP A 13 10.09 -16.84 -21.87
CA ASP A 13 11.19 -17.22 -22.77
C ASP A 13 10.72 -17.04 -24.21
N PRO A 14 11.37 -16.20 -25.04
CA PRO A 14 10.96 -15.95 -26.42
C PRO A 14 10.94 -17.20 -27.29
N LYS A 15 11.64 -18.26 -26.88
CA LYS A 15 11.72 -19.53 -27.59
C LYS A 15 10.72 -20.58 -27.10
N ALA A 16 9.97 -20.30 -26.03
CA ALA A 16 9.01 -21.21 -25.48
C ALA A 16 7.78 -21.32 -26.38
N GLU A 17 7.35 -22.55 -26.63
CA GLU A 17 6.05 -22.80 -27.28
C GLU A 17 4.93 -22.38 -26.31
N LYS A 18 3.93 -21.69 -26.84
CA LYS A 18 2.80 -21.21 -26.06
C LYS A 18 1.47 -21.45 -26.75
N LYS A 19 0.48 -21.91 -25.98
CA LYS A 19 -0.90 -22.06 -26.42
C LYS A 19 -1.76 -21.02 -25.73
N VAL A 20 -2.01 -19.89 -26.39
CA VAL A 20 -2.89 -18.84 -25.87
C VAL A 20 -4.34 -19.31 -25.95
N ILE A 21 -5.07 -19.23 -24.84
CA ILE A 21 -6.47 -19.64 -24.69
C ILE A 21 -7.43 -18.47 -24.42
N ALA A 22 -6.89 -17.35 -23.93
CA ALA A 22 -7.69 -16.14 -23.64
C ALA A 22 -6.80 -14.91 -23.64
N LYS A 23 -7.44 -13.71 -23.73
CA LYS A 23 -6.75 -12.43 -23.64
C LYS A 23 -7.60 -11.45 -22.81
N GLY A 24 -6.95 -10.82 -21.83
CA GLY A 24 -7.51 -9.74 -21.01
C GLY A 24 -6.66 -8.48 -21.07
N LEU A 25 -6.87 -7.59 -20.12
CA LEU A 25 -6.10 -6.36 -20.00
C LEU A 25 -4.73 -6.65 -19.34
N PRO A 26 -3.64 -6.04 -19.83
CA PRO A 26 -2.30 -6.14 -19.24
C PRO A 26 -2.22 -5.29 -17.96
N ALA A 27 -2.82 -5.77 -16.88
CA ALA A 27 -3.10 -4.99 -15.68
C ALA A 27 -1.87 -4.80 -14.78
N SER A 28 -0.99 -5.81 -14.71
CA SER A 28 0.31 -5.71 -14.02
C SER A 28 1.34 -6.57 -14.74
N PRO A 29 2.53 -6.03 -15.07
CA PRO A 29 3.50 -6.71 -15.91
C PRO A 29 4.06 -7.98 -15.28
N GLY A 30 4.74 -8.78 -16.10
CA GLY A 30 5.42 -10.01 -15.71
C GLY A 30 4.78 -11.24 -16.29
N ALA A 31 5.51 -12.36 -16.20
CA ALA A 31 5.03 -13.70 -16.58
C ALA A 31 5.02 -14.60 -15.35
N ALA A 32 3.90 -15.30 -15.12
CA ALA A 32 3.73 -16.18 -13.98
C ALA A 32 3.00 -17.46 -14.37
N GLY A 33 3.58 -18.61 -14.00
CA GLY A 33 2.96 -19.93 -14.16
C GLY A 33 2.57 -20.54 -12.82
N GLY A 34 1.47 -21.27 -12.78
CA GLY A 34 1.02 -21.96 -11.57
C GLY A 34 -0.26 -22.74 -11.75
N SER A 35 -0.59 -23.51 -10.74
CA SER A 35 -1.85 -24.27 -10.68
C SER A 35 -3.02 -23.33 -10.40
N VAL A 36 -4.13 -23.50 -11.11
CA VAL A 36 -5.33 -22.68 -10.92
C VAL A 36 -5.99 -22.97 -9.59
N VAL A 37 -6.32 -21.92 -8.86
CA VAL A 37 -7.16 -21.91 -7.66
C VAL A 37 -8.22 -20.82 -7.77
N PHE A 38 -9.36 -21.03 -7.08
CA PHE A 38 -10.53 -20.14 -7.20
C PHE A 38 -10.85 -19.38 -5.91
N THR A 39 -10.16 -19.67 -4.80
CA THR A 39 -10.33 -18.96 -3.54
C THR A 39 -8.99 -18.46 -3.02
N ALA A 40 -9.04 -17.38 -2.23
CA ALA A 40 -7.87 -16.79 -1.61
C ALA A 40 -7.23 -17.71 -0.58
N ASP A 41 -8.06 -18.41 0.22
CA ASP A 41 -7.60 -19.35 1.24
C ASP A 41 -6.83 -20.53 0.62
N GLU A 42 -7.35 -21.09 -0.49
CA GLU A 42 -6.63 -22.15 -1.22
C GLU A 42 -5.31 -21.70 -1.79
N ALA A 43 -5.26 -20.45 -2.29
CA ALA A 43 -4.03 -19.86 -2.80
C ALA A 43 -2.96 -19.80 -1.69
N GLU A 44 -3.37 -19.34 -0.51
CA GLU A 44 -2.48 -19.26 0.64
C GLU A 44 -2.03 -20.62 1.15
N GLU A 45 -2.97 -21.55 1.32
CA GLU A 45 -2.67 -22.93 1.78
C GLU A 45 -1.67 -23.66 0.87
N LEU A 46 -1.92 -23.62 -0.44
CA LEU A 46 -1.06 -24.29 -1.41
C LEU A 46 0.31 -23.60 -1.52
N ALA A 47 0.35 -22.28 -1.42
CA ALA A 47 1.62 -21.55 -1.44
C ALA A 47 2.46 -21.81 -0.20
N LYS A 48 1.86 -21.94 1.00
CA LYS A 48 2.55 -22.37 2.24
C LYS A 48 3.18 -23.76 2.08
N ASN A 49 2.58 -24.63 1.25
CA ASN A 49 3.10 -25.95 0.90
C ASN A 49 4.09 -25.92 -0.29
N GLY A 50 4.59 -24.76 -0.69
CA GLY A 50 5.58 -24.57 -1.75
C GLY A 50 5.05 -24.72 -3.18
N LYS A 51 3.73 -24.77 -3.40
CA LYS A 51 3.15 -24.84 -4.73
C LYS A 51 2.99 -23.43 -5.34
N LYS A 52 3.31 -23.32 -6.62
CA LYS A 52 3.01 -22.11 -7.40
C LYS A 52 1.56 -22.14 -7.83
N VAL A 53 0.81 -21.08 -7.52
CA VAL A 53 -0.62 -21.00 -7.83
C VAL A 53 -0.96 -19.71 -8.58
N ILE A 54 -1.99 -19.78 -9.42
CA ILE A 54 -2.64 -18.63 -10.07
C ILE A 54 -4.03 -18.49 -9.49
N LEU A 55 -4.31 -17.35 -8.88
CA LEU A 55 -5.63 -17.03 -8.35
C LEU A 55 -6.56 -16.56 -9.47
N VAL A 56 -7.65 -17.29 -9.69
CA VAL A 56 -8.65 -16.98 -10.72
C VAL A 56 -9.95 -16.56 -10.05
N ARG A 57 -10.41 -15.34 -10.35
CA ARG A 57 -11.64 -14.79 -9.79
C ARG A 57 -12.52 -14.20 -10.90
N ILE A 58 -13.82 -14.04 -10.64
CA ILE A 58 -14.65 -13.17 -11.48
C ILE A 58 -14.16 -11.73 -11.33
N GLU A 59 -14.00 -11.27 -10.10
CA GLU A 59 -13.35 -10.04 -9.67
C GLU A 59 -12.80 -10.25 -8.26
N THR A 60 -11.78 -9.51 -7.83
CA THR A 60 -11.23 -9.59 -6.48
C THR A 60 -11.82 -8.51 -5.59
N SER A 61 -11.88 -8.82 -4.29
CA SER A 61 -12.26 -7.92 -3.21
C SER A 61 -11.10 -7.73 -2.21
N PRO A 62 -11.19 -6.80 -1.25
CA PRO A 62 -10.19 -6.67 -0.20
C PRO A 62 -9.94 -7.95 0.60
N GLU A 63 -10.96 -8.81 0.73
CA GLU A 63 -10.83 -10.12 1.39
C GLU A 63 -9.89 -11.08 0.66
N ASP A 64 -9.67 -10.90 -0.63
CA ASP A 64 -8.80 -11.74 -1.43
C ASP A 64 -7.29 -11.39 -1.29
N ILE A 65 -6.93 -10.33 -0.56
CA ILE A 65 -5.55 -9.78 -0.50
C ILE A 65 -4.53 -10.84 -0.09
N HIS A 66 -4.82 -11.68 0.92
CA HIS A 66 -3.92 -12.72 1.40
C HIS A 66 -3.63 -13.77 0.30
N GLY A 67 -4.67 -14.18 -0.44
CA GLY A 67 -4.52 -15.10 -1.58
C GLY A 67 -3.81 -14.45 -2.77
N MET A 68 -4.06 -13.18 -3.05
CA MET A 68 -3.33 -12.43 -4.07
C MET A 68 -1.84 -12.32 -3.73
N HIS A 69 -1.52 -12.13 -2.46
CA HIS A 69 -0.13 -12.08 -1.99
C HIS A 69 0.56 -13.43 -2.14
N ALA A 70 -0.12 -14.52 -1.83
CA ALA A 70 0.40 -15.88 -1.92
C ALA A 70 0.55 -16.36 -3.38
N ALA A 71 -0.34 -15.95 -4.28
CA ALA A 71 -0.33 -16.37 -5.68
C ALA A 71 0.88 -15.83 -6.47
N GLN A 72 1.29 -16.55 -7.51
CA GLN A 72 2.30 -16.06 -8.47
C GLN A 72 1.72 -15.04 -9.45
N GLY A 73 0.43 -15.14 -9.73
CA GLY A 73 -0.28 -14.22 -10.61
C GLY A 73 -1.78 -14.27 -10.38
N ILE A 74 -2.47 -13.25 -10.86
CA ILE A 74 -3.91 -13.03 -10.69
C ILE A 74 -4.57 -12.94 -12.07
N LEU A 75 -5.69 -13.66 -12.23
CA LEU A 75 -6.54 -13.62 -13.43
C LEU A 75 -7.96 -13.26 -13.02
N THR A 76 -8.53 -12.19 -13.58
CA THR A 76 -9.93 -11.86 -13.35
C THR A 76 -10.73 -11.79 -14.64
N ALA A 77 -11.96 -12.29 -14.59
CA ALA A 77 -12.89 -12.24 -15.73
C ALA A 77 -13.43 -10.82 -15.95
N ARG A 78 -13.56 -10.03 -14.89
CA ARG A 78 -14.03 -8.65 -14.87
C ARG A 78 -13.01 -7.71 -14.25
N GLY A 79 -13.23 -6.41 -14.45
CA GLY A 79 -12.40 -5.35 -13.89
C GLY A 79 -11.56 -4.65 -14.95
N GLY A 80 -11.29 -3.37 -14.74
CA GLY A 80 -10.44 -2.52 -15.58
C GLY A 80 -9.02 -2.40 -15.06
N MET A 81 -8.23 -1.53 -15.65
CA MET A 81 -6.86 -1.19 -15.22
C MET A 81 -6.79 -0.56 -13.83
N THR A 82 -7.90 -0.05 -13.33
CA THR A 82 -8.08 0.57 -12.01
C THR A 82 -8.85 -0.31 -11.02
N SER A 83 -9.21 -1.53 -11.42
CA SER A 83 -9.87 -2.48 -10.52
C SER A 83 -8.98 -2.86 -9.35
N HIS A 84 -9.60 -3.33 -8.27
CA HIS A 84 -8.89 -3.82 -7.08
C HIS A 84 -7.78 -4.81 -7.45
N ALA A 85 -8.07 -5.80 -8.32
CA ALA A 85 -7.07 -6.76 -8.80
C ALA A 85 -5.86 -6.08 -9.44
N ALA A 86 -6.09 -5.13 -10.34
CA ALA A 86 -5.04 -4.45 -11.09
C ALA A 86 -4.14 -3.58 -10.19
N VAL A 87 -4.75 -2.83 -9.28
CA VAL A 87 -4.03 -1.91 -8.38
C VAL A 87 -3.21 -2.68 -7.35
N VAL A 88 -3.85 -3.64 -6.68
CA VAL A 88 -3.19 -4.45 -5.65
C VAL A 88 -2.07 -5.31 -6.25
N ALA A 89 -2.31 -5.95 -7.39
CA ALA A 89 -1.28 -6.73 -8.07
C ALA A 89 -0.06 -5.90 -8.47
N ARG A 90 -0.28 -4.67 -8.99
CA ARG A 90 0.82 -3.73 -9.29
C ARG A 90 1.60 -3.34 -8.03
N GLY A 91 0.89 -3.03 -6.95
CA GLY A 91 1.51 -2.72 -5.66
C GLY A 91 2.38 -3.85 -5.14
N MET A 92 1.94 -5.10 -5.32
CA MET A 92 2.66 -6.32 -4.90
C MET A 92 3.72 -6.79 -5.92
N GLY A 93 3.83 -6.16 -7.09
CA GLY A 93 4.70 -6.63 -8.18
C GLY A 93 4.29 -8.00 -8.75
N LYS A 94 3.02 -8.37 -8.64
CA LYS A 94 2.48 -9.64 -9.12
C LYS A 94 1.94 -9.50 -10.53
N CYS A 95 2.19 -10.50 -11.36
CA CYS A 95 1.60 -10.59 -12.69
C CYS A 95 0.07 -10.57 -12.60
N CYS A 96 -0.59 -9.72 -13.39
CA CYS A 96 -2.05 -9.65 -13.40
C CYS A 96 -2.60 -9.47 -14.81
N VAL A 97 -3.54 -10.33 -15.15
CA VAL A 97 -4.42 -10.18 -16.32
C VAL A 97 -5.83 -9.93 -15.81
N ALA A 98 -6.33 -8.71 -15.99
CA ALA A 98 -7.66 -8.31 -15.52
C ALA A 98 -8.66 -8.19 -16.67
N GLY A 99 -9.96 -8.23 -16.33
CA GLY A 99 -11.02 -8.01 -17.30
C GLY A 99 -10.97 -8.96 -18.50
N CYS A 100 -10.59 -10.20 -18.26
CA CYS A 100 -10.51 -11.23 -19.30
C CYS A 100 -11.91 -11.75 -19.66
N GLY A 101 -12.65 -11.00 -20.46
CA GLY A 101 -14.01 -11.37 -20.89
C GLY A 101 -14.07 -12.66 -21.74
N ASP A 102 -12.92 -13.16 -22.19
CA ASP A 102 -12.79 -14.42 -22.90
C ASP A 102 -12.94 -15.65 -21.99
N ILE A 103 -12.98 -15.48 -20.65
CA ILE A 103 -13.19 -16.59 -19.73
C ILE A 103 -14.52 -16.46 -18.98
N LYS A 104 -15.13 -17.60 -18.68
CA LYS A 104 -16.32 -17.72 -17.82
C LYS A 104 -15.98 -18.59 -16.63
N VAL A 105 -15.87 -17.99 -15.47
CA VAL A 105 -15.55 -18.68 -14.20
C VAL A 105 -16.81 -19.31 -13.62
N ASN A 106 -16.71 -20.57 -13.22
CA ASN A 106 -17.74 -21.33 -12.50
C ASN A 106 -17.18 -21.84 -11.18
N TYR A 107 -17.54 -21.22 -10.09
CA TYR A 107 -17.07 -21.61 -8.75
C TYR A 107 -17.63 -22.96 -8.30
N ALA A 108 -18.87 -23.32 -8.72
CA ALA A 108 -19.49 -24.59 -8.33
C ALA A 108 -18.70 -25.79 -8.86
N ASP A 109 -18.21 -25.69 -10.09
CA ASP A 109 -17.41 -26.73 -10.74
C ASP A 109 -15.90 -26.54 -10.55
N GLN A 110 -15.50 -25.48 -9.85
CA GLN A 110 -14.10 -25.08 -9.71
C GLN A 110 -13.35 -25.08 -11.04
N SER A 111 -13.89 -24.35 -12.03
CA SER A 111 -13.36 -24.30 -13.39
C SER A 111 -13.61 -22.95 -14.05
N PHE A 112 -12.93 -22.69 -15.13
CA PHE A 112 -13.34 -21.67 -16.09
C PHE A 112 -13.33 -22.24 -17.53
N VAL A 113 -14.14 -21.64 -18.38
CA VAL A 113 -14.19 -21.98 -19.80
C VAL A 113 -13.69 -20.80 -20.61
N ALA A 114 -12.65 -21.02 -21.43
CA ALA A 114 -12.16 -20.02 -22.37
C ALA A 114 -13.04 -19.93 -23.63
N LYS A 115 -12.91 -18.83 -24.37
CA LYS A 115 -13.73 -18.52 -25.55
C LYS A 115 -13.74 -19.65 -26.62
N ASP A 116 -12.62 -20.35 -26.75
CA ASP A 116 -12.46 -21.47 -27.69
C ASP A 116 -13.00 -22.80 -27.13
N GLY A 117 -13.75 -22.79 -26.04
CA GLY A 117 -14.32 -23.98 -25.42
C GLY A 117 -13.33 -24.79 -24.56
N VAL A 118 -12.11 -24.31 -24.39
CA VAL A 118 -11.12 -24.96 -23.51
C VAL A 118 -11.57 -24.83 -22.08
N VAL A 119 -11.73 -25.96 -21.39
CA VAL A 119 -12.08 -26.01 -19.96
C VAL A 119 -10.80 -26.16 -19.14
N VAL A 120 -10.60 -25.27 -18.18
CA VAL A 120 -9.49 -25.30 -17.21
C VAL A 120 -10.08 -25.50 -15.83
N LYS A 121 -9.65 -26.54 -15.15
CA LYS A 121 -10.12 -26.94 -13.82
C LYS A 121 -9.12 -26.54 -12.74
N LYS A 122 -9.57 -26.50 -11.51
CA LYS A 122 -8.71 -26.39 -10.34
C LYS A 122 -7.55 -27.39 -10.42
N GLY A 123 -6.34 -26.90 -10.18
CA GLY A 123 -5.11 -27.71 -10.24
C GLY A 123 -4.46 -27.78 -11.61
N ASP A 124 -5.16 -27.42 -12.69
CA ASP A 124 -4.55 -27.33 -14.02
C ASP A 124 -3.52 -26.20 -14.05
N MET A 125 -2.45 -26.42 -14.82
CA MET A 125 -1.39 -25.42 -14.99
C MET A 125 -1.77 -24.40 -16.06
N ILE A 126 -1.63 -23.12 -15.73
CA ILE A 126 -1.69 -22.03 -16.70
C ILE A 126 -0.52 -21.08 -16.50
N THR A 127 -0.23 -20.29 -17.53
CA THR A 127 0.75 -19.20 -17.47
C THR A 127 0.09 -17.91 -17.91
N LEU A 128 0.31 -16.84 -17.15
CA LEU A 128 -0.14 -15.50 -17.46
C LEU A 128 1.04 -14.67 -17.99
N ASP A 129 0.76 -13.84 -18.98
CA ASP A 129 1.64 -12.74 -19.39
C ASP A 129 0.91 -11.42 -19.13
N GLY A 130 1.21 -10.80 -18.00
CA GLY A 130 0.63 -9.54 -17.58
C GLY A 130 1.10 -8.34 -18.41
N SER A 131 2.16 -8.48 -19.21
CA SER A 131 2.65 -7.44 -20.11
C SER A 131 1.83 -7.37 -21.42
N THR A 132 1.28 -8.51 -21.87
CA THR A 132 0.48 -8.60 -23.11
C THR A 132 -0.98 -8.92 -22.88
N GLY A 133 -1.34 -9.29 -21.64
CA GLY A 133 -2.68 -9.74 -21.27
C GLY A 133 -3.03 -11.17 -21.73
N GLN A 134 -2.04 -11.97 -22.12
CA GLN A 134 -2.27 -13.34 -22.61
C GLN A 134 -2.40 -14.34 -21.47
N VAL A 135 -3.33 -15.29 -21.64
CA VAL A 135 -3.51 -16.46 -20.78
C VAL A 135 -3.17 -17.70 -21.60
N MET A 136 -2.24 -18.51 -21.12
CA MET A 136 -1.73 -19.68 -21.83
C MET A 136 -2.02 -20.95 -21.06
N LEU A 137 -2.33 -22.02 -21.78
CA LEU A 137 -2.52 -23.35 -21.20
C LEU A 137 -1.14 -23.99 -20.91
N GLY A 138 -1.01 -24.56 -19.73
CA GLY A 138 0.23 -25.24 -19.30
C GLY A 138 1.27 -24.30 -18.71
N GLU A 139 2.39 -24.88 -18.32
CA GLU A 139 3.54 -24.14 -17.82
C GLU A 139 4.43 -23.70 -18.98
N VAL A 140 4.52 -22.39 -19.20
CA VAL A 140 5.42 -21.79 -20.17
C VAL A 140 6.66 -21.30 -19.43
N LYS A 141 7.84 -21.64 -19.96
CA LYS A 141 9.12 -21.24 -19.35
C LYS A 141 9.23 -19.72 -19.26
N THR A 142 9.63 -19.25 -18.07
CA THR A 142 9.89 -17.83 -17.81
C THR A 142 11.36 -17.56 -17.60
N VAL A 143 11.78 -16.34 -17.89
CA VAL A 143 13.14 -15.81 -17.67
C VAL A 143 13.05 -14.79 -16.55
N PRO A 144 13.88 -14.89 -15.49
CA PRO A 144 13.90 -13.92 -14.40
C PRO A 144 14.30 -12.53 -14.91
N PRO A 145 13.94 -11.44 -14.20
CA PRO A 145 14.34 -10.10 -14.57
C PRO A 145 15.86 -9.97 -14.56
N GLN A 146 16.40 -9.32 -15.59
CA GLN A 146 17.85 -9.09 -15.71
C GLN A 146 18.17 -7.65 -15.29
N LEU A 147 18.45 -7.46 -13.99
CA LEU A 147 18.82 -6.17 -13.39
C LEU A 147 20.34 -5.92 -13.38
N THR A 148 21.09 -6.67 -14.16
CA THR A 148 22.56 -6.64 -14.20
C THR A 148 23.11 -5.97 -15.47
N GLY A 149 24.40 -5.68 -15.49
CA GLY A 149 25.08 -5.12 -16.67
C GLY A 149 24.75 -3.64 -16.92
N ASP A 150 24.22 -3.33 -18.08
CA ASP A 150 23.98 -1.94 -18.50
C ASP A 150 22.85 -1.27 -17.73
N PHE A 151 21.87 -2.03 -17.23
CA PHE A 151 20.85 -1.48 -16.32
C PHE A 151 21.48 -0.95 -15.03
N GLY A 152 22.38 -1.72 -14.41
CA GLY A 152 23.09 -1.26 -13.21
C GLY A 152 23.89 0.02 -13.46
N LYS A 153 24.59 0.13 -14.59
CA LYS A 153 25.32 1.34 -15.00
C LYS A 153 24.38 2.53 -15.18
N LEU A 154 23.23 2.32 -15.85
CA LEU A 154 22.20 3.35 -16.01
C LEU A 154 21.72 3.87 -14.66
N MET A 155 21.43 2.99 -13.71
CA MET A 155 20.94 3.38 -12.39
C MET A 155 21.99 4.13 -11.56
N VAL A 156 23.28 3.85 -11.75
CA VAL A 156 24.38 4.64 -11.17
C VAL A 156 24.38 6.07 -11.73
N TRP A 157 24.22 6.22 -13.04
CA TRP A 157 24.12 7.55 -13.66
C TRP A 157 22.87 8.31 -13.21
N VAL A 158 21.73 7.63 -13.15
CA VAL A 158 20.47 8.18 -12.64
C VAL A 158 20.65 8.82 -11.26
N ASP A 159 21.33 8.12 -10.35
CA ASP A 159 21.56 8.62 -8.99
C ASP A 159 22.51 9.83 -8.92
N GLN A 160 23.39 10.00 -9.91
CA GLN A 160 24.27 11.19 -9.98
C GLN A 160 23.52 12.47 -10.35
N PHE A 161 22.42 12.36 -11.10
CA PHE A 161 21.69 13.53 -11.61
C PHE A 161 20.43 13.87 -10.80
N ARG A 162 19.73 12.87 -10.24
CA ARG A 162 18.50 13.14 -9.48
C ARG A 162 18.80 13.91 -8.19
N LYS A 163 17.92 14.84 -7.86
CA LYS A 163 17.91 15.56 -6.58
C LYS A 163 16.87 14.98 -5.63
N LEU A 164 15.70 14.65 -6.17
CA LEU A 164 14.59 14.06 -5.45
C LEU A 164 14.97 12.66 -4.95
N LYS A 165 14.81 12.41 -3.66
CA LYS A 165 15.00 11.08 -3.08
C LYS A 165 13.85 10.16 -3.44
N VAL A 166 14.12 8.86 -3.49
CA VAL A 166 13.11 7.84 -3.75
C VAL A 166 13.06 6.87 -2.59
N ARG A 167 11.94 6.85 -1.90
CA ARG A 167 11.61 5.91 -0.84
C ARG A 167 10.62 4.86 -1.35
N THR A 168 10.31 3.89 -0.53
CA THR A 168 9.34 2.84 -0.84
C THR A 168 8.15 2.85 0.12
N ASN A 169 7.00 2.35 -0.38
CA ASN A 169 5.89 1.91 0.44
C ASN A 169 6.11 0.43 0.73
N ALA A 170 6.34 0.07 1.98
CA ALA A 170 6.64 -1.30 2.38
C ALA A 170 6.10 -1.57 3.79
N ASP A 171 5.37 -2.67 3.92
CA ASP A 171 4.68 -3.07 5.15
C ASP A 171 5.30 -4.33 5.77
N THR A 172 6.15 -5.03 4.99
CA THR A 172 6.86 -6.24 5.41
C THR A 172 8.38 -6.12 5.25
N PRO A 173 9.19 -6.86 6.03
CA PRO A 173 10.63 -6.92 5.85
C PRO A 173 11.04 -7.40 4.45
N HIS A 174 10.25 -8.29 3.84
CA HIS A 174 10.49 -8.75 2.47
C HIS A 174 10.39 -7.61 1.45
N ASP A 175 9.30 -6.83 1.51
CA ASP A 175 9.12 -5.68 0.61
C ASP A 175 10.21 -4.63 0.82
N ALA A 176 10.58 -4.38 2.08
CA ALA A 176 11.66 -3.48 2.43
C ALA A 176 12.99 -3.92 1.82
N LYS A 177 13.30 -5.23 1.89
CA LYS A 177 14.50 -5.82 1.29
C LYS A 177 14.52 -5.66 -0.23
N VAL A 178 13.43 -6.04 -0.90
CA VAL A 178 13.29 -5.90 -2.36
C VAL A 178 13.48 -4.44 -2.79
N ALA A 179 12.83 -3.52 -2.09
CA ALA A 179 12.97 -2.10 -2.39
C ALA A 179 14.40 -1.58 -2.19
N ARG A 180 15.10 -2.07 -1.17
CA ARG A 180 16.53 -1.75 -0.94
C ARG A 180 17.41 -2.24 -2.08
N GLU A 181 17.15 -3.44 -2.58
CA GLU A 181 17.85 -3.99 -3.75
C GLU A 181 17.61 -3.14 -5.00
N PHE A 182 16.41 -2.55 -5.14
CA PHE A 182 16.09 -1.57 -6.19
C PHE A 182 16.60 -0.15 -5.93
N GLY A 183 17.25 0.09 -4.80
CA GLY A 183 17.89 1.36 -4.46
C GLY A 183 17.00 2.36 -3.74
N ALA A 184 15.99 1.90 -3.02
CA ALA A 184 15.19 2.75 -2.15
C ALA A 184 16.03 3.34 -1.01
N GLU A 185 15.80 4.62 -0.69
CA GLU A 185 16.53 5.40 0.31
C GLU A 185 15.76 5.54 1.62
N GLY A 186 14.84 4.63 1.89
CA GLY A 186 14.03 4.56 3.10
C GLY A 186 12.62 4.06 2.80
N ILE A 187 11.80 4.01 3.83
CA ILE A 187 10.36 3.78 3.74
C ILE A 187 9.64 5.12 3.89
N GLY A 188 8.82 5.49 2.92
CA GLY A 188 7.98 6.70 2.98
C GLY A 188 6.56 6.43 3.46
N LEU A 189 6.14 5.16 3.44
CA LEU A 189 4.88 4.71 4.02
C LEU A 189 4.98 3.25 4.43
N CYS A 190 4.80 3.00 5.72
CA CYS A 190 4.45 1.70 6.26
C CYS A 190 3.02 1.78 6.81
N ARG A 191 2.13 0.94 6.29
CA ARG A 191 0.72 0.84 6.70
C ARG A 191 0.57 -0.20 7.80
N THR A 192 0.28 0.23 9.00
CA THR A 192 0.20 -0.67 10.16
C THR A 192 -1.04 -1.57 10.15
N GLU A 193 -2.09 -1.19 9.44
CA GLU A 193 -3.30 -2.00 9.27
C GLU A 193 -3.04 -3.33 8.57
N HIS A 194 -2.12 -3.37 7.60
CA HIS A 194 -1.79 -4.62 6.89
C HIS A 194 -1.18 -5.67 7.82
N MET A 195 -0.55 -5.25 8.91
CA MET A 195 -0.01 -6.15 9.92
C MET A 195 -1.09 -6.84 10.75
N PHE A 196 -2.33 -6.35 10.73
CA PHE A 196 -3.43 -6.85 11.56
C PHE A 196 -4.23 -7.99 10.93
N PHE A 197 -4.12 -8.18 9.62
CA PHE A 197 -4.89 -9.21 8.90
C PHE A 197 -4.29 -10.62 8.97
N ASP A 198 -3.13 -10.80 9.59
CA ASP A 198 -2.58 -12.12 9.86
C ASP A 198 -3.52 -12.93 10.78
N ALA A 199 -3.69 -14.23 10.48
CA ALA A 199 -4.66 -15.09 11.15
C ALA A 199 -4.45 -15.19 12.67
N GLU A 200 -3.21 -15.12 13.15
CA GLU A 200 -2.90 -15.16 14.58
C GLU A 200 -3.20 -13.82 15.27
N ARG A 201 -3.15 -12.71 14.53
CA ARG A 201 -3.26 -11.34 15.03
C ARG A 201 -4.70 -10.82 14.99
N ILE A 202 -5.44 -11.17 13.95
CA ILE A 202 -6.81 -10.66 13.73
C ILE A 202 -7.74 -10.98 14.92
N ALA A 203 -7.51 -12.09 15.60
CA ALA A 203 -8.28 -12.45 16.80
C ALA A 203 -8.09 -11.43 17.93
N ALA A 204 -6.84 -11.01 18.21
CA ALA A 204 -6.53 -10.00 19.21
C ALA A 204 -7.04 -8.61 18.81
N VAL A 205 -6.99 -8.26 17.52
CA VAL A 205 -7.55 -7.01 16.99
C VAL A 205 -9.06 -6.97 17.16
N ARG A 206 -9.75 -8.06 16.84
CA ARG A 206 -11.20 -8.18 17.04
C ARG A 206 -11.59 -8.12 18.54
N GLU A 207 -10.79 -8.75 19.42
CA GLU A 207 -10.96 -8.62 20.86
C GLU A 207 -10.83 -7.16 21.32
N MET A 208 -9.85 -6.43 20.83
CA MET A 208 -9.67 -5.00 21.08
C MET A 208 -10.91 -4.18 20.66
N ILE A 209 -11.37 -4.37 19.42
CA ILE A 209 -12.51 -3.63 18.85
C ILE A 209 -13.81 -3.91 19.63
N LEU A 210 -13.99 -5.15 20.05
CA LEU A 210 -15.21 -5.60 20.69
C LEU A 210 -15.22 -5.41 22.21
N SER A 211 -14.11 -4.96 22.79
CA SER A 211 -14.01 -4.66 24.21
C SER A 211 -15.02 -3.58 24.64
N ALA A 212 -15.60 -3.76 25.81
CA ALA A 212 -16.62 -2.86 26.34
C ALA A 212 -16.02 -1.58 26.95
N ASP A 213 -14.80 -1.67 27.46
CA ASP A 213 -14.11 -0.62 28.22
C ASP A 213 -12.62 -0.51 27.85
N VAL A 214 -11.96 0.47 28.41
CA VAL A 214 -10.53 0.74 28.20
C VAL A 214 -9.67 -0.41 28.71
N GLU A 215 -9.99 -0.98 29.87
CA GLU A 215 -9.20 -2.08 30.46
C GLU A 215 -9.19 -3.33 29.56
N GLY A 216 -10.35 -3.68 28.99
CA GLY A 216 -10.47 -4.78 28.01
C GLY A 216 -9.67 -4.49 26.74
N ARG A 217 -9.72 -3.26 26.23
CA ARG A 217 -8.89 -2.86 25.06
C ARG A 217 -7.39 -2.93 25.35
N GLU A 218 -6.94 -2.42 26.49
CA GLU A 218 -5.55 -2.48 26.89
C GLU A 218 -5.02 -3.91 27.02
N LYS A 219 -5.84 -4.84 27.54
CA LYS A 219 -5.51 -6.26 27.59
C LYS A 219 -5.31 -6.88 26.20
N ALA A 220 -6.17 -6.54 25.26
CA ALA A 220 -6.05 -6.99 23.88
C ALA A 220 -4.82 -6.35 23.17
N LEU A 221 -4.62 -5.05 23.37
CA LEU A 221 -3.48 -4.31 22.84
C LEU A 221 -2.13 -4.84 23.36
N ALA A 222 -2.09 -5.30 24.63
CA ALA A 222 -0.91 -5.94 25.20
C ALA A 222 -0.50 -7.24 24.46
N LYS A 223 -1.45 -7.91 23.81
CA LYS A 223 -1.18 -9.08 22.95
C LYS A 223 -0.64 -8.65 21.58
N ILE A 224 -1.10 -7.52 21.05
CA ILE A 224 -0.72 -7.00 19.72
C ILE A 224 0.67 -6.35 19.77
N LEU A 225 1.02 -5.66 20.85
CA LEU A 225 2.26 -4.91 20.98
C LEU A 225 3.52 -5.70 20.61
N PRO A 226 3.77 -6.91 21.16
CA PRO A 226 4.98 -7.67 20.82
C PRO A 226 5.01 -8.10 19.35
N MET A 227 3.84 -8.31 18.73
CA MET A 227 3.75 -8.69 17.32
C MET A 227 4.15 -7.51 16.42
N GLN A 228 3.56 -6.33 16.62
CA GLN A 228 3.93 -5.12 15.87
C GLN A 228 5.37 -4.69 16.12
N LYS A 229 5.85 -4.79 17.36
CA LYS A 229 7.25 -4.54 17.68
C LYS A 229 8.18 -5.44 16.85
N GLY A 230 7.86 -6.72 16.71
CA GLY A 230 8.60 -7.67 15.86
C GLY A 230 8.64 -7.24 14.39
N ASP A 231 7.52 -6.77 13.85
CA ASP A 231 7.44 -6.25 12.48
C ASP A 231 8.34 -5.03 12.28
N PHE A 232 8.27 -4.07 13.20
CA PHE A 232 9.10 -2.86 13.12
C PHE A 232 10.59 -3.17 13.25
N ILE A 233 10.96 -4.13 14.11
CA ILE A 233 12.35 -4.63 14.18
C ILE A 233 12.80 -5.15 12.82
N GLY A 234 11.98 -5.94 12.15
CA GLY A 234 12.26 -6.45 10.81
C GLY A 234 12.46 -5.34 9.78
N LEU A 235 11.56 -4.36 9.75
CA LEU A 235 11.64 -3.22 8.83
C LEU A 235 12.88 -2.35 9.08
N PHE A 236 13.15 -1.98 10.33
CA PHE A 236 14.32 -1.18 10.70
C PHE A 236 15.63 -1.89 10.36
N ARG A 237 15.68 -3.20 10.57
CA ARG A 237 16.87 -4.02 10.28
C ARG A 237 17.16 -4.05 8.78
N GLU A 238 16.13 -4.20 7.93
CA GLU A 238 16.31 -4.14 6.47
C GLU A 238 16.70 -2.75 5.98
N MET A 239 16.20 -1.69 6.62
CA MET A 239 16.52 -0.30 6.22
C MET A 239 17.86 0.22 6.75
N LYS A 240 18.46 -0.39 7.75
CA LYS A 240 19.84 -0.11 8.25
C LYS A 240 20.19 1.38 8.35
N GLY A 241 19.45 2.13 9.16
CA GLY A 241 19.70 3.54 9.41
C GLY A 241 19.05 4.51 8.41
N LEU A 242 18.42 4.01 7.37
CA LEU A 242 17.59 4.85 6.52
C LEU A 242 16.26 5.19 7.20
N PRO A 243 15.63 6.33 6.86
CA PRO A 243 14.39 6.75 7.48
C PRO A 243 13.25 5.78 7.19
N VAL A 244 12.41 5.55 8.20
CA VAL A 244 11.22 4.69 8.11
C VAL A 244 10.02 5.47 8.63
N THR A 245 9.11 5.84 7.72
CA THR A 245 7.86 6.52 8.05
C THR A 245 6.77 5.49 8.29
N ILE A 246 6.23 5.47 9.50
CA ILE A 246 5.21 4.52 9.94
C ILE A 246 3.93 5.29 10.20
N ARG A 247 2.88 4.96 9.42
CA ARG A 247 1.54 5.51 9.60
C ARG A 247 0.82 4.75 10.71
N LEU A 248 0.33 5.49 11.71
CA LEU A 248 -0.53 4.92 12.74
C LEU A 248 -1.85 4.44 12.12
N LEU A 249 -2.58 3.59 12.83
CA LEU A 249 -3.79 2.94 12.35
C LEU A 249 -4.75 3.94 11.70
N ASP A 250 -5.13 3.67 10.46
CA ASP A 250 -5.93 4.58 9.64
C ASP A 250 -7.37 4.09 9.37
N PRO A 251 -7.63 2.85 8.92
CA PRO A 251 -8.98 2.47 8.53
C PRO A 251 -9.96 2.39 9.71
N PRO A 252 -11.28 2.51 9.43
CA PRO A 252 -12.32 2.32 10.44
C PRO A 252 -12.27 0.92 11.03
N LEU A 253 -12.67 0.78 12.29
CA LEU A 253 -12.57 -0.50 13.01
C LEU A 253 -13.44 -1.62 12.42
N HIS A 254 -14.55 -1.28 11.76
CA HIS A 254 -15.43 -2.29 11.17
C HIS A 254 -14.76 -3.09 10.03
N GLU A 255 -13.72 -2.56 9.38
CA GLU A 255 -13.00 -3.28 8.32
C GLU A 255 -12.28 -4.53 8.84
N PHE A 256 -11.98 -4.62 10.13
CA PHE A 256 -11.37 -5.78 10.76
C PHE A 256 -12.37 -6.83 11.25
N LEU A 257 -13.66 -6.52 11.15
CA LEU A 257 -14.74 -7.38 11.62
C LEU A 257 -15.33 -8.18 10.46
N PRO A 258 -15.78 -9.42 10.71
CA PRO A 258 -16.44 -10.20 9.69
C PRO A 258 -17.76 -9.54 9.26
N GLN A 259 -18.08 -9.67 7.97
CA GLN A 259 -19.31 -9.11 7.38
C GLN A 259 -20.42 -10.16 7.23
N GLU A 260 -20.04 -11.43 7.04
CA GLU A 260 -20.94 -12.54 6.84
C GLU A 260 -21.52 -13.03 8.18
N ASP A 261 -22.84 -13.30 8.23
CA ASP A 261 -23.51 -13.79 9.44
C ASP A 261 -22.86 -15.06 10.02
N LYS A 262 -22.43 -15.96 9.15
CA LYS A 262 -21.76 -17.21 9.55
C LYS A 262 -20.46 -16.93 10.29
N ASP A 263 -19.63 -16.02 9.77
CA ASP A 263 -18.34 -15.71 10.35
C ASP A 263 -18.49 -14.91 11.66
N ILE A 264 -19.55 -14.09 11.74
CA ILE A 264 -19.92 -13.43 13.00
C ILE A 264 -20.34 -14.45 14.06
N ASP A 265 -21.13 -15.48 13.69
CA ASP A 265 -21.55 -16.53 14.60
C ASP A 265 -20.34 -17.38 15.08
N GLU A 266 -19.39 -17.69 14.20
CA GLU A 266 -18.13 -18.38 14.55
C GLU A 266 -17.26 -17.53 15.48
N LEU A 267 -17.13 -16.23 15.22
CA LEU A 267 -16.41 -15.31 16.08
C LEU A 267 -17.07 -15.19 17.46
N ALA A 268 -18.42 -15.11 17.52
CA ALA A 268 -19.17 -15.06 18.76
C ALA A 268 -18.94 -16.30 19.61
N ALA A 269 -18.92 -17.48 18.99
CA ALA A 269 -18.63 -18.76 19.67
C ALA A 269 -17.20 -18.77 20.24
N THR A 270 -16.22 -18.30 19.45
CA THR A 270 -14.82 -18.21 19.86
C THR A 270 -14.63 -17.24 21.03
N MET A 271 -15.28 -16.08 20.99
CA MET A 271 -15.20 -15.06 22.02
C MET A 271 -16.10 -15.36 23.24
N LYS A 272 -16.94 -16.40 23.16
CA LYS A 272 -17.93 -16.78 24.21
C LYS A 272 -18.89 -15.64 24.54
N VAL A 273 -19.33 -14.90 23.53
CA VAL A 273 -20.35 -13.85 23.63
C VAL A 273 -21.58 -14.25 22.84
N PRO A 274 -22.79 -13.74 23.22
CA PRO A 274 -24.00 -14.01 22.43
C PRO A 274 -23.88 -13.46 21.01
N ALA A 275 -24.16 -14.26 19.99
CA ALA A 275 -24.05 -13.85 18.59
C ALA A 275 -24.86 -12.61 18.26
N GLN A 276 -26.05 -12.47 18.85
CA GLN A 276 -26.89 -11.30 18.65
C GLN A 276 -26.25 -10.00 19.20
N THR A 277 -25.53 -10.08 20.32
CA THR A 277 -24.79 -8.94 20.87
C THR A 277 -23.65 -8.54 19.95
N LEU A 278 -22.96 -9.53 19.39
CA LEU A 278 -21.87 -9.27 18.45
C LEU A 278 -22.38 -8.67 17.15
N LYS A 279 -23.46 -9.21 16.58
CA LYS A 279 -24.12 -8.65 15.37
C LYS A 279 -24.52 -7.20 15.57
N ALA A 280 -25.18 -6.89 16.68
CA ALA A 280 -25.56 -5.51 17.00
C ALA A 280 -24.36 -4.56 17.11
N LYS A 281 -23.23 -5.03 17.64
CA LYS A 281 -22.01 -4.22 17.73
C LYS A 281 -21.32 -4.04 16.39
N VAL A 282 -21.27 -5.08 15.55
CA VAL A 282 -20.77 -5.00 14.17
C VAL A 282 -21.60 -4.01 13.36
N GLU A 283 -22.93 -4.10 13.45
CA GLU A 283 -23.85 -3.17 12.79
C GLU A 283 -23.68 -1.73 13.30
N PHE A 284 -23.51 -1.53 14.60
CA PHE A 284 -23.26 -0.21 15.19
C PHE A 284 -21.94 0.43 14.70
N LEU A 285 -20.90 -0.38 14.49
CA LEU A 285 -19.59 0.10 14.01
C LEU A 285 -19.55 0.29 12.49
N HIS A 286 -20.53 -0.27 11.77
CA HIS A 286 -20.57 -0.15 10.31
C HIS A 286 -20.76 1.31 9.89
N GLU A 287 -19.91 1.77 8.98
CA GLU A 287 -19.92 3.14 8.48
C GLU A 287 -20.56 3.21 7.10
N PHE A 288 -21.46 4.17 6.89
CA PHE A 288 -22.08 4.41 5.58
C PHE A 288 -21.08 4.99 4.57
N ASN A 289 -20.10 5.73 5.06
CA ASN A 289 -19.02 6.26 4.26
C ASN A 289 -17.68 6.08 5.02
N PRO A 290 -17.03 4.93 4.87
CA PRO A 290 -15.80 4.60 5.59
C PRO A 290 -14.68 5.62 5.40
N MET A 291 -14.58 6.21 4.20
CA MET A 291 -13.52 7.18 3.89
C MET A 291 -13.64 8.48 4.70
N LEU A 292 -14.86 8.92 5.01
CA LEU A 292 -15.14 10.16 5.74
C LEU A 292 -15.54 9.94 7.20
N GLY A 293 -15.53 8.70 7.68
CA GLY A 293 -16.04 8.29 8.96
C GLY A 293 -15.05 8.35 10.13
N HIS A 294 -15.24 7.45 11.09
CA HIS A 294 -14.46 7.35 12.31
C HIS A 294 -13.19 6.54 12.08
N ARG A 295 -12.18 7.18 11.51
CA ARG A 295 -10.89 6.58 11.15
C ARG A 295 -9.74 7.54 11.45
N GLY A 296 -8.52 7.06 11.31
CA GLY A 296 -7.30 7.85 11.39
C GLY A 296 -7.15 8.59 12.71
N CYS A 297 -6.77 9.86 12.68
CA CYS A 297 -6.60 10.69 13.88
C CYS A 297 -7.86 10.77 14.74
N ARG A 298 -9.05 10.68 14.15
CA ARG A 298 -10.32 10.69 14.89
C ARG A 298 -10.42 9.49 15.81
N LEU A 299 -10.00 8.31 15.31
CA LEU A 299 -9.91 7.09 16.10
C LEU A 299 -8.86 7.21 17.21
N GLY A 300 -7.67 7.77 16.89
CA GLY A 300 -6.61 8.00 17.87
C GLY A 300 -6.99 9.00 18.97
N ILE A 301 -7.90 9.92 18.71
CA ILE A 301 -8.43 10.85 19.73
C ILE A 301 -9.46 10.17 20.64
N THR A 302 -10.34 9.36 20.07
CA THR A 302 -11.43 8.72 20.82
C THR A 302 -10.99 7.44 21.54
N PHE A 303 -9.98 6.75 21.02
CA PHE A 303 -9.37 5.53 21.58
C PHE A 303 -7.84 5.69 21.61
N PRO A 304 -7.31 6.60 22.44
CA PRO A 304 -5.89 6.95 22.45
C PRO A 304 -4.98 5.77 22.74
N GLU A 305 -5.44 4.79 23.50
CA GLU A 305 -4.68 3.59 23.86
C GLU A 305 -4.22 2.79 22.62
N ILE A 306 -4.91 2.87 21.48
CA ILE A 306 -4.52 2.21 20.23
C ILE A 306 -3.25 2.86 19.68
N TYR A 307 -3.23 4.18 19.58
CA TYR A 307 -2.06 4.91 19.10
C TYR A 307 -0.91 4.85 20.09
N ASP A 308 -1.20 4.90 21.39
CA ASP A 308 -0.22 4.79 22.45
C ASP A 308 0.53 3.45 22.37
N MET A 309 -0.19 2.34 22.14
CA MET A 309 0.41 1.02 21.91
C MET A 309 1.31 1.01 20.68
N GLN A 310 0.86 1.58 19.55
CA GLN A 310 1.64 1.59 18.32
C GLN A 310 2.92 2.42 18.44
N VAL A 311 2.83 3.62 19.03
CA VAL A 311 4.01 4.47 19.30
C VAL A 311 5.00 3.75 20.19
N ARG A 312 4.52 3.07 21.25
CA ARG A 312 5.36 2.25 22.13
C ARG A 312 6.04 1.13 21.36
N ALA A 313 5.32 0.39 20.54
CA ALA A 313 5.88 -0.71 19.74
C ALA A 313 6.98 -0.22 18.78
N ILE A 314 6.76 0.92 18.10
CA ILE A 314 7.75 1.57 17.22
C ILE A 314 9.02 1.93 17.98
N MET A 315 8.86 2.61 19.12
CA MET A 315 10.01 3.10 19.87
C MET A 315 10.75 1.99 20.59
N GLU A 316 10.07 0.98 21.13
CA GLU A 316 10.70 -0.20 21.69
C GLU A 316 11.52 -0.96 20.67
N ALA A 317 11.00 -1.11 19.43
CA ALA A 317 11.73 -1.74 18.33
C ALA A 317 13.01 -0.96 17.98
N ALA A 318 12.90 0.36 17.86
CA ALA A 318 14.04 1.22 17.56
C ALA A 318 15.10 1.20 18.69
N CYS A 319 14.67 1.37 19.94
CA CYS A 319 15.56 1.36 21.08
C CYS A 319 16.26 0.01 21.28
N GLU A 320 15.56 -1.10 21.07
CA GLU A 320 16.12 -2.45 21.16
C GLU A 320 17.24 -2.67 20.13
N LEU A 321 17.02 -2.26 18.88
CA LEU A 321 18.01 -2.41 17.82
C LEU A 321 19.22 -1.49 18.03
N VAL A 322 19.02 -0.25 18.46
CA VAL A 322 20.12 0.65 18.81
C VAL A 322 20.96 0.07 19.92
N LYS A 323 20.33 -0.48 20.97
CA LYS A 323 21.02 -1.09 22.12
C LYS A 323 21.77 -2.36 21.76
N ASN A 324 21.18 -3.23 20.95
CA ASN A 324 21.69 -4.58 20.71
C ASN A 324 22.55 -4.67 19.45
N GLU A 325 22.24 -3.90 18.42
CA GLU A 325 22.91 -3.97 17.11
C GLU A 325 23.72 -2.71 16.77
N GLY A 326 23.56 -1.64 17.51
CA GLY A 326 24.44 -0.47 17.47
C GLY A 326 24.31 0.44 16.25
N PHE A 327 23.28 0.27 15.41
CA PHE A 327 23.08 1.16 14.28
C PHE A 327 22.02 2.23 14.56
N SER A 328 22.21 3.41 13.96
CA SER A 328 21.27 4.52 14.10
C SER A 328 19.95 4.21 13.41
N ILE A 329 18.85 4.56 14.08
CA ILE A 329 17.49 4.48 13.55
C ILE A 329 16.79 5.79 13.85
N VAL A 330 16.09 6.34 12.85
CA VAL A 330 15.25 7.53 13.01
C VAL A 330 13.83 7.16 12.58
N PRO A 331 12.96 6.72 13.50
CA PRO A 331 11.55 6.50 13.20
C PRO A 331 10.85 7.82 12.87
N GLU A 332 10.02 7.79 11.82
CA GLU A 332 9.15 8.90 11.46
C GLU A 332 7.70 8.46 11.72
N ILE A 333 7.09 8.96 12.77
CA ILE A 333 5.73 8.60 13.18
C ILE A 333 4.75 9.51 12.47
N MET A 334 3.87 8.95 11.65
CA MET A 334 2.93 9.67 10.82
C MET A 334 1.50 9.51 11.31
N ILE A 335 0.87 10.62 11.66
CA ILE A 335 -0.53 10.68 12.08
C ILE A 335 -1.40 10.93 10.85
N PRO A 336 -2.33 9.99 10.49
CA PRO A 336 -3.17 10.13 9.30
C PRO A 336 -4.37 11.03 9.52
N LEU A 337 -4.96 11.50 8.43
CA LEU A 337 -6.28 12.15 8.32
C LEU A 337 -6.44 13.44 9.13
N ILE A 338 -5.37 14.16 9.40
CA ILE A 338 -5.41 15.43 10.12
C ILE A 338 -6.16 16.49 9.29
N ALA A 339 -7.14 17.14 9.90
CA ALA A 339 -7.85 18.28 9.34
C ALA A 339 -7.51 19.59 10.05
N THR A 340 -7.11 19.53 11.33
CA THR A 340 -6.82 20.71 12.14
C THR A 340 -5.51 20.53 12.92
N VAL A 341 -4.83 21.65 13.19
CA VAL A 341 -3.60 21.64 14.02
C VAL A 341 -3.87 21.08 15.43
N LYS A 342 -5.06 21.28 15.96
CA LYS A 342 -5.40 20.83 17.32
C LYS A 342 -5.49 19.30 17.43
N GLU A 343 -5.99 18.62 16.38
CA GLU A 343 -5.94 17.15 16.32
C GLU A 343 -4.51 16.65 16.39
N LEU A 344 -3.62 17.25 15.60
CA LEU A 344 -2.20 16.88 15.60
C LEU A 344 -1.53 17.18 16.95
N ALA A 345 -1.78 18.35 17.53
CA ALA A 345 -1.18 18.77 18.79
C ALA A 345 -1.48 17.80 19.94
N VAL A 346 -2.75 17.36 20.06
CA VAL A 346 -3.17 16.42 21.10
C VAL A 346 -2.49 15.06 20.92
N LEU A 347 -2.51 14.52 19.71
CA LEU A 347 -1.91 13.21 19.43
C LEU A 347 -0.38 13.23 19.52
N LYS A 348 0.25 14.32 19.05
CA LYS A 348 1.69 14.50 19.18
C LYS A 348 2.14 14.56 20.63
N ALA A 349 1.42 15.30 21.49
CA ALA A 349 1.77 15.40 22.90
C ALA A 349 1.82 14.03 23.59
N ASN A 350 0.82 13.15 23.31
CA ASN A 350 0.81 11.79 23.80
C ASN A 350 1.96 10.96 23.24
N ALA A 351 2.19 11.04 21.94
CA ALA A 351 3.26 10.30 21.26
C ALA A 351 4.65 10.69 21.80
N VAL A 352 4.93 11.98 21.97
CA VAL A 352 6.21 12.48 22.55
C VAL A 352 6.43 11.90 23.95
N LYS A 353 5.40 11.95 24.79
CA LYS A 353 5.49 11.39 26.14
C LYS A 353 5.90 9.91 26.12
N ILE A 354 5.30 9.11 25.27
CA ILE A 354 5.61 7.67 25.15
C ILE A 354 7.01 7.46 24.58
N CYS A 355 7.39 8.21 23.56
CA CYS A 355 8.74 8.15 22.99
C CYS A 355 9.80 8.41 24.06
N ASP A 356 9.64 9.46 24.84
CA ASP A 356 10.60 9.85 25.89
C ASP A 356 10.64 8.82 27.03
N GLU A 357 9.48 8.27 27.43
CA GLU A 357 9.42 7.18 28.42
C GLU A 357 10.18 5.93 27.94
N VAL A 358 9.96 5.50 26.71
CA VAL A 358 10.63 4.30 26.16
C VAL A 358 12.13 4.52 26.02
N ILE A 359 12.56 5.68 25.49
CA ILE A 359 13.98 6.03 25.39
C ILE A 359 14.66 5.97 26.76
N ALA A 360 14.02 6.54 27.78
CA ALA A 360 14.52 6.51 29.14
C ALA A 360 14.61 5.09 29.72
N GLN A 361 13.59 4.24 29.47
CA GLN A 361 13.56 2.85 29.92
C GLN A 361 14.70 2.00 29.32
N TYR A 362 15.00 2.20 28.05
CA TYR A 362 16.08 1.47 27.36
C TYR A 362 17.47 2.05 27.66
N GLY A 363 17.56 3.31 28.12
CA GLY A 363 18.80 3.99 28.38
C GLY A 363 19.66 4.22 27.14
N VAL A 364 19.03 4.46 26.00
CA VAL A 364 19.67 4.71 24.71
C VAL A 364 19.30 6.09 24.18
N LYS A 365 20.00 6.55 23.14
CA LYS A 365 19.64 7.77 22.44
C LYS A 365 19.06 7.43 21.07
N VAL A 366 17.81 7.78 20.85
CA VAL A 366 17.10 7.61 19.58
C VAL A 366 16.46 8.94 19.21
N GLU A 367 16.75 9.43 18.01
CA GLU A 367 16.06 10.57 17.42
C GLU A 367 14.81 10.07 16.69
N TYR A 368 13.71 10.81 16.75
CA TYR A 368 12.48 10.51 16.06
C TYR A 368 11.83 11.78 15.53
N LEU A 369 10.95 11.64 14.53
CA LEU A 369 10.13 12.73 14.01
C LEU A 369 8.66 12.37 14.12
N ILE A 370 7.83 13.37 14.44
CA ILE A 370 6.37 13.24 14.40
C ILE A 370 5.82 14.21 13.38
N GLY A 371 5.11 13.68 12.40
CA GLY A 371 4.51 14.46 11.34
C GLY A 371 3.13 13.92 10.96
N THR A 372 2.64 14.37 9.84
CA THR A 372 1.28 14.01 9.42
C THR A 372 1.19 13.72 7.94
N MET A 373 0.16 12.96 7.57
CA MET A 373 -0.30 12.84 6.19
C MET A 373 -1.20 14.04 5.85
N ILE A 374 -0.87 14.72 4.76
CA ILE A 374 -1.75 15.75 4.16
C ILE A 374 -2.55 15.07 3.06
N GLU A 375 -3.80 14.78 3.36
CA GLU A 375 -4.68 13.99 2.49
C GLU A 375 -6.12 14.52 2.43
N LEU A 376 -6.39 15.61 3.15
CA LEU A 376 -7.64 16.34 3.08
C LEU A 376 -7.38 17.75 2.49
N PRO A 377 -8.26 18.29 1.63
CA PRO A 377 -8.12 19.63 1.10
C PRO A 377 -7.99 20.69 2.19
N ARG A 378 -8.75 20.56 3.30
CA ARG A 378 -8.64 21.47 4.43
C ARG A 378 -7.23 21.49 5.04
N ALA A 379 -6.59 20.35 5.17
CA ALA A 379 -5.22 20.26 5.71
C ALA A 379 -4.22 20.98 4.79
N ALA A 380 -4.35 20.82 3.48
CA ALA A 380 -3.51 21.55 2.52
C ALA A 380 -3.72 23.06 2.58
N LEU A 381 -4.96 23.51 2.73
CA LEU A 381 -5.33 24.94 2.85
C LEU A 381 -4.82 25.58 4.14
N THR A 382 -4.68 24.81 5.22
CA THR A 382 -4.21 25.28 6.54
C THR A 382 -2.87 24.68 6.95
N ALA A 383 -2.05 24.33 5.96
CA ALA A 383 -0.77 23.67 6.19
C ALA A 383 0.24 24.52 6.98
N ASP A 384 0.14 25.84 6.90
CA ASP A 384 0.89 26.76 7.75
C ASP A 384 0.59 26.59 9.25
N GLU A 385 -0.67 26.43 9.62
CA GLU A 385 -1.07 26.14 11.01
C GLU A 385 -0.57 24.74 11.45
N ILE A 386 -0.74 23.74 10.60
CA ILE A 386 -0.34 22.35 10.90
C ILE A 386 1.17 22.23 11.02
N ALA A 387 1.95 22.97 10.25
CA ALA A 387 3.42 22.96 10.29
C ALA A 387 4.01 23.51 11.58
N VAL A 388 3.21 24.18 12.43
CA VAL A 388 3.64 24.57 13.79
C VAL A 388 3.98 23.31 14.60
N GLU A 389 3.18 22.26 14.44
CA GLU A 389 3.34 20.99 15.16
C GLU A 389 4.07 19.92 14.33
N ALA A 390 3.80 19.80 13.04
CA ALA A 390 4.35 18.76 12.20
C ALA A 390 5.84 18.98 11.87
N GLU A 391 6.64 17.94 11.99
CA GLU A 391 8.06 17.95 11.61
C GLU A 391 8.27 17.48 10.18
N PHE A 392 7.28 16.84 9.59
CA PHE A 392 7.21 16.47 8.17
C PHE A 392 5.77 16.42 7.67
N PHE A 393 5.60 16.59 6.37
CA PHE A 393 4.37 16.29 5.65
C PHE A 393 4.61 15.16 4.65
N SER A 394 3.69 14.21 4.60
CA SER A 394 3.59 13.21 3.54
C SER A 394 2.24 13.37 2.85
N TYR A 395 2.24 13.69 1.57
CA TYR A 395 0.98 13.86 0.83
C TYR A 395 0.39 12.51 0.48
N GLY A 396 -0.77 12.18 1.09
CA GLY A 396 -1.58 11.01 0.80
C GLY A 396 -2.47 11.29 -0.40
N THR A 397 -1.89 11.25 -1.59
CA THR A 397 -2.57 11.74 -2.81
C THR A 397 -3.72 10.86 -3.27
N ASN A 398 -3.85 9.63 -2.80
CA ASN A 398 -5.04 8.82 -3.05
C ASN A 398 -6.27 9.47 -2.41
N ASP A 399 -6.25 9.70 -1.10
CA ASP A 399 -7.37 10.32 -0.38
C ASP A 399 -7.54 11.80 -0.74
N LEU A 400 -6.45 12.51 -0.98
CA LEU A 400 -6.51 13.89 -1.45
C LEU A 400 -7.20 14.00 -2.82
N THR A 401 -6.97 13.06 -3.73
CA THR A 401 -7.66 12.96 -5.02
C THR A 401 -9.14 12.65 -4.82
N GLN A 402 -9.48 11.65 -4.01
CA GLN A 402 -10.87 11.29 -3.70
C GLN A 402 -11.64 12.48 -3.16
N THR A 403 -11.10 13.17 -2.18
CA THR A 403 -11.78 14.30 -1.50
C THR A 403 -11.84 15.56 -2.35
N THR A 404 -10.85 15.80 -3.21
CA THR A 404 -10.84 16.96 -4.12
C THR A 404 -11.81 16.80 -5.28
N PHE A 405 -11.86 15.60 -5.89
CA PHE A 405 -12.81 15.29 -6.95
C PHE A 405 -14.22 14.94 -6.45
N GLY A 406 -14.35 14.55 -5.17
CA GLY A 406 -15.60 13.98 -4.65
C GLY A 406 -15.89 12.61 -5.26
N LEU A 407 -14.87 11.80 -5.52
CA LEU A 407 -14.94 10.47 -6.10
C LEU A 407 -14.50 9.41 -5.08
N SER A 408 -15.22 8.29 -5.04
CA SER A 408 -14.73 7.08 -4.39
C SER A 408 -13.86 6.29 -5.37
N ARG A 409 -12.64 5.96 -4.96
CA ARG A 409 -11.72 5.13 -5.78
C ARG A 409 -12.31 3.77 -6.08
N ASP A 410 -13.02 3.18 -5.12
CA ASP A 410 -13.59 1.84 -5.24
C ASP A 410 -14.78 1.82 -6.18
N ASP A 411 -15.57 2.90 -6.22
CA ASP A 411 -16.75 3.02 -7.08
C ASP A 411 -16.46 3.63 -8.46
N ALA A 412 -15.39 4.40 -8.59
CA ALA A 412 -15.07 5.16 -9.79
C ALA A 412 -14.78 4.29 -11.02
N GLY A 413 -14.32 3.06 -10.81
CA GLY A 413 -14.08 2.09 -11.90
C GLY A 413 -15.27 1.81 -12.80
N LYS A 414 -16.49 2.16 -12.37
CA LYS A 414 -17.73 2.01 -13.16
C LYS A 414 -17.88 3.08 -14.25
N PHE A 415 -17.28 4.25 -14.10
CA PHE A 415 -17.48 5.39 -15.02
C PHE A 415 -16.18 6.09 -15.43
N LEU A 416 -15.08 6.03 -14.66
CA LEU A 416 -13.82 6.67 -15.02
C LEU A 416 -13.27 6.24 -16.39
N PRO A 417 -13.32 4.95 -16.79
CA PRO A 417 -12.89 4.56 -18.12
C PRO A 417 -13.65 5.30 -19.22
N PHE A 418 -14.97 5.49 -19.07
CA PHE A 418 -15.78 6.26 -20.00
C PHE A 418 -15.34 7.74 -20.07
N TYR A 419 -14.98 8.33 -18.94
CA TYR A 419 -14.48 9.72 -18.88
C TYR A 419 -13.16 9.89 -19.64
N VAL A 420 -12.24 8.92 -19.48
CA VAL A 420 -10.95 8.94 -20.17
C VAL A 420 -11.14 8.67 -21.68
N ASP A 421 -11.92 7.66 -22.05
CA ASP A 421 -12.17 7.29 -23.45
C ASP A 421 -12.85 8.43 -24.24
N ASN A 422 -13.65 9.24 -23.57
CA ASN A 422 -14.34 10.39 -24.18
C ASN A 422 -13.62 11.74 -23.96
N ASN A 423 -12.38 11.72 -23.49
CA ASN A 423 -11.56 12.91 -23.22
C ASN A 423 -12.23 13.94 -22.28
N ILE A 424 -13.08 13.50 -21.34
CA ILE A 424 -13.61 14.34 -20.26
C ILE A 424 -12.52 14.55 -19.21
N LEU A 425 -11.74 13.50 -18.92
CA LEU A 425 -10.48 13.57 -18.20
C LEU A 425 -9.34 13.11 -19.13
N PRO A 426 -8.18 13.76 -19.08
CA PRO A 426 -7.04 13.37 -19.92
C PRO A 426 -6.50 11.99 -19.55
N GLU A 427 -6.52 11.67 -18.25
CA GLU A 427 -6.03 10.42 -17.66
C GLU A 427 -6.85 10.07 -16.42
N ASP A 428 -6.69 8.85 -15.92
CA ASP A 428 -7.25 8.44 -14.63
C ASP A 428 -6.52 9.19 -13.49
N PRO A 429 -7.23 10.01 -12.69
CA PRO A 429 -6.61 10.81 -11.65
C PRO A 429 -6.06 10.01 -10.47
N PHE A 430 -6.32 8.71 -10.40
CA PHE A 430 -5.73 7.80 -9.43
C PHE A 430 -4.43 7.14 -9.94
N VAL A 431 -4.15 7.24 -11.23
CA VAL A 431 -2.91 6.74 -11.85
C VAL A 431 -1.88 7.84 -12.00
N SER A 432 -2.28 8.98 -12.59
CA SER A 432 -1.44 10.16 -12.74
C SER A 432 -2.06 11.35 -12.00
N LEU A 433 -1.24 12.10 -11.29
CA LEU A 433 -1.70 13.21 -10.44
C LEU A 433 -2.36 14.30 -11.26
N ASP A 434 -3.59 14.65 -10.93
CA ASP A 434 -4.24 15.86 -11.45
C ASP A 434 -3.49 17.12 -10.98
N GLN A 435 -2.63 17.63 -11.84
CA GLN A 435 -1.80 18.79 -11.52
C GLN A 435 -2.61 20.09 -11.41
N ASN A 436 -3.77 20.17 -12.07
CA ASN A 436 -4.60 21.39 -12.12
C ASN A 436 -5.49 21.59 -10.89
N GLY A 437 -5.90 20.53 -10.23
CA GLY A 437 -6.71 20.57 -9.01
C GLY A 437 -5.91 20.10 -7.80
N VAL A 438 -5.69 18.79 -7.69
CA VAL A 438 -4.97 18.16 -6.57
C VAL A 438 -3.56 18.70 -6.44
N GLY A 439 -2.85 18.87 -7.55
CA GLY A 439 -1.49 19.41 -7.58
C GLY A 439 -1.39 20.84 -7.05
N GLN A 440 -2.41 21.68 -7.25
CA GLN A 440 -2.44 23.01 -6.63
C GLN A 440 -2.51 22.93 -5.09
N LEU A 441 -3.29 21.99 -4.54
CA LEU A 441 -3.36 21.78 -3.10
C LEU A 441 -2.02 21.29 -2.54
N VAL A 442 -1.36 20.35 -3.23
CA VAL A 442 -0.03 19.87 -2.84
C VAL A 442 0.98 21.02 -2.84
N LYS A 443 1.04 21.80 -3.91
CA LYS A 443 1.93 22.98 -4.03
C LYS A 443 1.67 24.00 -2.93
N MET A 444 0.42 24.36 -2.71
CA MET A 444 0.01 25.30 -1.66
C MET A 444 0.42 24.79 -0.27
N GLY A 445 0.19 23.51 0.02
CA GLY A 445 0.60 22.88 1.28
C GLY A 445 2.12 22.92 1.49
N CYS A 446 2.91 22.70 0.42
CA CYS A 446 4.36 22.82 0.47
C CYS A 446 4.82 24.26 0.78
N GLU A 447 4.29 25.24 0.07
CA GLU A 447 4.63 26.66 0.25
C GLU A 447 4.29 27.14 1.67
N LYS A 448 3.08 26.84 2.14
CA LYS A 448 2.62 27.19 3.48
C LYS A 448 3.40 26.46 4.58
N GLY A 449 3.66 25.18 4.41
CA GLY A 449 4.45 24.40 5.36
C GLY A 449 5.86 24.95 5.55
N ARG A 450 6.55 25.27 4.44
CA ARG A 450 7.89 25.88 4.46
C ARG A 450 7.90 27.32 4.96
N ALA A 451 6.83 28.08 4.75
CA ALA A 451 6.72 29.43 5.32
C ALA A 451 6.74 29.42 6.85
N THR A 452 6.13 28.42 7.47
CA THR A 452 6.12 28.26 8.93
C THR A 452 7.35 27.52 9.45
N ARG A 453 7.76 26.44 8.79
CA ARG A 453 8.91 25.59 9.15
C ARG A 453 9.80 25.43 7.91
N PRO A 454 10.83 26.28 7.72
CA PRO A 454 11.66 26.28 6.51
C PRO A 454 12.30 24.93 6.17
N ASN A 455 12.63 24.14 7.18
CA ASN A 455 13.28 22.82 7.05
C ASN A 455 12.29 21.65 7.16
N ILE A 456 11.00 21.89 7.04
CA ILE A 456 10.01 20.81 7.06
C ILE A 456 10.29 19.81 5.93
N LYS A 457 10.34 18.53 6.28
CA LYS A 457 10.50 17.46 5.29
C LYS A 457 9.18 17.24 4.54
N LEU A 458 9.23 17.24 3.22
CA LEU A 458 8.06 17.12 2.36
C LEU A 458 8.20 15.93 1.42
N GLY A 459 7.23 15.04 1.42
CA GLY A 459 7.19 13.89 0.53
C GLY A 459 5.78 13.52 0.09
N ILE A 460 5.70 12.58 -0.83
CA ILE A 460 4.45 11.99 -1.34
C ILE A 460 4.49 10.48 -1.17
N CYS A 461 3.39 9.86 -0.80
CA CYS A 461 3.31 8.42 -0.59
C CYS A 461 2.09 7.74 -1.23
N GLY A 462 1.23 8.47 -1.94
CA GLY A 462 0.17 7.89 -2.77
C GLY A 462 0.72 7.13 -3.98
N GLU A 463 -0.14 6.46 -4.71
CA GLU A 463 0.22 5.68 -5.91
C GLU A 463 0.98 6.53 -6.95
N HIS A 464 0.72 7.82 -6.98
CA HIS A 464 1.37 8.81 -7.85
C HIS A 464 2.90 8.90 -7.63
N GLY A 465 3.40 8.50 -6.47
CA GLY A 465 4.85 8.48 -6.19
C GLY A 465 5.66 7.55 -7.12
N GLY A 466 5.01 6.63 -7.82
CA GLY A 466 5.60 5.74 -8.83
C GLY A 466 5.30 6.14 -10.28
N ASP A 467 4.46 7.15 -10.51
CA ASP A 467 4.13 7.62 -11.85
C ASP A 467 5.14 8.68 -12.33
N PRO A 468 5.74 8.53 -13.52
CA PRO A 468 6.78 9.42 -14.01
C PRO A 468 6.39 10.90 -14.08
N GLU A 469 5.20 11.21 -14.59
CA GLU A 469 4.74 12.61 -14.73
C GLU A 469 4.48 13.25 -13.35
N SER A 470 3.92 12.48 -12.44
CA SER A 470 3.72 12.90 -11.05
C SER A 470 5.06 13.12 -10.31
N VAL A 471 6.05 12.26 -10.55
CA VAL A 471 7.42 12.43 -9.99
C VAL A 471 8.08 13.70 -10.52
N ILE A 472 7.93 14.00 -11.82
CA ILE A 472 8.45 15.23 -12.43
C ILE A 472 7.76 16.45 -11.79
N PHE A 473 6.45 16.42 -11.60
CA PHE A 473 5.72 17.46 -10.90
C PHE A 473 6.23 17.66 -9.46
N CYS A 474 6.40 16.57 -8.69
CA CYS A 474 6.95 16.62 -7.33
C CYS A 474 8.34 17.28 -7.28
N HIS A 475 9.19 16.98 -8.26
CA HIS A 475 10.48 17.65 -8.39
C HIS A 475 10.34 19.16 -8.63
N LYS A 476 9.44 19.58 -9.55
CA LYS A 476 9.21 20.98 -9.90
C LYS A 476 8.73 21.81 -8.72
N ILE A 477 7.85 21.27 -7.88
CA ILE A 477 7.36 21.96 -6.68
C ILE A 477 8.29 21.82 -5.47
N GLY A 478 9.41 21.11 -5.61
CA GLY A 478 10.47 21.02 -4.62
C GLY A 478 10.18 20.11 -3.45
N LEU A 479 9.53 18.97 -3.64
CA LEU A 479 9.48 17.92 -2.63
C LEU A 479 10.88 17.35 -2.34
N ASP A 480 11.08 16.82 -1.15
CA ASP A 480 12.33 16.17 -0.75
C ASP A 480 12.40 14.72 -1.21
N TYR A 481 11.27 14.02 -1.23
CA TYR A 481 11.19 12.63 -1.69
C TYR A 481 9.83 12.26 -2.29
N VAL A 482 9.84 11.20 -3.09
CA VAL A 482 8.65 10.43 -3.47
C VAL A 482 8.75 9.04 -2.88
N SER A 483 7.60 8.41 -2.61
CA SER A 483 7.54 7.04 -2.10
C SER A 483 6.56 6.22 -2.95
N CYS A 484 6.96 5.03 -3.34
CA CYS A 484 6.20 4.17 -4.23
C CYS A 484 6.40 2.69 -3.88
N SER A 485 5.61 1.81 -4.48
CA SER A 485 5.80 0.37 -4.31
C SER A 485 7.22 -0.07 -4.73
N PRO A 486 7.76 -1.17 -4.18
CA PRO A 486 9.14 -1.59 -4.41
C PRO A 486 9.52 -1.68 -5.89
N PHE A 487 8.67 -2.25 -6.73
CA PHE A 487 8.91 -2.42 -8.16
C PHE A 487 8.87 -1.11 -8.97
N ARG A 488 8.31 -0.05 -8.40
CA ARG A 488 8.29 1.28 -9.03
C ARG A 488 9.52 2.13 -8.69
N VAL A 489 10.32 1.73 -7.72
CA VAL A 489 11.52 2.47 -7.28
C VAL A 489 12.49 2.79 -8.44
N PRO A 490 12.88 1.87 -9.32
CA PRO A 490 13.76 2.20 -10.43
C PRO A 490 13.15 3.19 -11.42
N ILE A 491 11.84 3.10 -11.65
CA ILE A 491 11.10 4.00 -12.55
C ILE A 491 11.07 5.41 -11.98
N ALA A 492 10.74 5.53 -10.69
CA ALA A 492 10.72 6.82 -9.99
C ALA A 492 12.12 7.46 -9.93
N ARG A 493 13.18 6.67 -9.73
CA ARG A 493 14.58 7.15 -9.78
C ARG A 493 14.91 7.73 -11.15
N LEU A 494 14.56 7.03 -12.24
CA LEU A 494 14.77 7.51 -13.60
C LEU A 494 13.97 8.78 -13.89
N ALA A 495 12.70 8.83 -13.49
CA ALA A 495 11.84 10.02 -13.66
C ALA A 495 12.40 11.23 -12.89
N ALA A 496 12.91 11.01 -11.67
CA ALA A 496 13.55 12.06 -10.87
C ALA A 496 14.83 12.61 -11.54
N ALA A 497 15.62 11.75 -12.19
CA ALA A 497 16.79 12.18 -12.96
C ALA A 497 16.40 12.97 -14.23
N HIS A 498 15.37 12.52 -14.96
CA HIS A 498 14.83 13.26 -16.09
C HIS A 498 14.37 14.67 -15.66
N ALA A 499 13.65 14.78 -14.57
CA ALA A 499 13.22 16.08 -14.03
C ALA A 499 14.40 17.00 -13.71
N ALA A 500 15.46 16.46 -13.09
CA ALA A 500 16.66 17.23 -12.75
C ALA A 500 17.46 17.70 -13.97
N LEU A 501 17.40 16.97 -15.09
CA LEU A 501 18.05 17.32 -16.36
C LEU A 501 17.20 18.23 -17.26
N GLY A 502 16.03 18.71 -16.79
CA GLY A 502 15.12 19.52 -17.58
C GLY A 502 14.28 18.73 -18.59
N GLY A 503 14.27 17.41 -18.50
CA GLY A 503 13.45 16.50 -19.31
C GLY A 503 12.03 16.40 -18.73
N GLY A 504 11.25 17.40 -18.95
CA GLY A 504 9.80 17.38 -18.76
C GLY A 504 9.26 18.24 -19.87
N THR A 505 8.64 17.64 -20.87
CA THR A 505 7.97 18.38 -21.93
C THR A 505 6.95 19.31 -21.28
N ASP A 506 7.10 20.62 -21.54
CA ASP A 506 5.98 21.57 -21.42
C ASP A 506 4.89 21.12 -22.40
N ASN A 507 4.07 20.18 -21.99
CA ASN A 507 2.81 19.88 -22.65
C ASN A 507 1.74 20.87 -22.19
N THR A 508 2.08 22.17 -22.32
CA THR A 508 1.07 23.21 -22.43
C THR A 508 0.82 23.42 -23.92
N LYS A 509 -0.05 22.60 -24.49
CA LYS A 509 -0.81 22.92 -25.69
C LYS A 509 -2.21 22.37 -25.56
#